data_46c75801fcf67a417e781edd767ed606
#
_entry.id   46c75801fcf67a417e781edd767ed606
#
_cell.length_a   1.000
_cell.length_b   1.000
_cell.length_c   1.000
_cell.angle_alpha   90.00
_cell.angle_beta   90.00
_cell.angle_gamma   90.00
#
_symmetry.space_group_name_H-M   'P 1'
#
loop_
_entity.id
_entity.type
_entity.pdbx_description
1 polymer ?
#
loop_
_entity_poly.entity_id
_entity_poly.type
_entity_poly.pdbx_seq_one_letter_code
_entity_poly.pdbx_strand_id
1 'polypeptide(L)'
;MALASLAIMIEDYRHHASNHPLIATRVARLRDAATSGEAFRRLVDEITTFLAYEAFGGLSVTSVPVTTPVAPTQGAQLTEVPVVVPILRAGLGMAATVQRVVGASRLCLLGLRRNCLLYTSDAADE
;
A
#
# COMPACT_ATOMS: atom_id res chain seq x y z
N MET A 1 29.51 -0.75 6.61
CA MET A 1 28.62 -0.15 7.62
C MET A 1 27.15 -0.01 7.16
N ALA A 2 26.83 0.07 5.86
CA ALA A 2 25.45 0.23 5.38
C ALA A 2 24.56 -1.02 5.51
N LEU A 3 25.11 -2.23 5.45
CA LEU A 3 24.33 -3.49 5.56
C LEU A 3 23.87 -3.81 6.99
N ALA A 4 24.64 -3.40 8.01
CA ALA A 4 24.23 -3.60 9.40
C ALA A 4 23.07 -2.68 9.81
N SER A 5 22.99 -1.47 9.23
CA SER A 5 21.89 -0.53 9.48
C SER A 5 20.57 -1.00 8.86
N LEU A 6 20.63 -1.71 7.73
CA LEU A 6 19.43 -2.28 7.08
C LEU A 6 18.87 -3.47 7.87
N ALA A 7 19.74 -4.30 8.46
CA ALA A 7 19.32 -5.44 9.28
C ALA A 7 18.59 -5.02 10.57
N ILE A 8 19.01 -3.93 11.21
CA ILE A 8 18.36 -3.38 12.41
C ILE A 8 16.95 -2.84 12.12
N MET A 9 16.71 -2.34 10.89
CA MET A 9 15.38 -1.87 10.49
C MET A 9 14.37 -3.01 10.22
N ILE A 10 14.84 -4.25 10.02
CA ILE A 10 13.98 -5.42 9.74
C ILE A 10 13.41 -6.01 11.03
N GLU A 11 14.06 -5.87 12.17
CA GLU A 11 13.62 -6.43 13.45
C GLU A 11 12.40 -5.74 14.06
N ASP A 12 12.07 -4.51 13.66
CA ASP A 12 10.88 -3.78 14.15
C ASP A 12 9.71 -3.76 13.13
N TYR A 13 9.69 -4.69 12.19
CA TYR A 13 8.65 -4.79 11.18
C TYR A 13 7.37 -5.38 11.80
N ARG A 14 6.41 -4.52 12.14
CA ARG A 14 5.11 -4.92 12.66
C ARG A 14 4.18 -5.31 11.51
N HIS A 15 3.79 -6.58 11.48
CA HIS A 15 2.72 -7.04 10.60
C HIS A 15 1.37 -6.64 11.16
N HIS A 16 0.58 -5.91 10.37
CA HIS A 16 -0.83 -5.67 10.66
C HIS A 16 -1.67 -6.42 9.63
N ALA A 17 -2.39 -7.44 10.09
CA ALA A 17 -3.37 -8.15 9.27
C ALA A 17 -4.76 -7.57 9.54
N SER A 18 -5.41 -7.05 8.51
CA SER A 18 -6.79 -6.57 8.64
C SER A 18 -7.75 -7.74 8.84
N ASN A 19 -8.57 -7.65 9.88
CA ASN A 19 -9.66 -8.59 10.17
C ASN A 19 -11.02 -8.05 9.74
N HIS A 20 -11.05 -7.00 8.93
CA HIS A 20 -12.31 -6.35 8.50
C HIS A 20 -13.15 -7.28 7.60
N PRO A 21 -14.44 -7.54 7.91
CA PRO A 21 -15.26 -8.49 7.15
C PRO A 21 -15.41 -8.09 5.67
N LEU A 22 -15.46 -6.81 5.34
CA LEU A 22 -15.52 -6.36 3.95
C LEU A 22 -14.25 -6.67 3.16
N ILE A 23 -13.09 -6.68 3.79
CA ILE A 23 -11.83 -7.10 3.15
C ILE A 23 -11.85 -8.61 2.96
N ALA A 24 -12.24 -9.38 3.98
CA ALA A 24 -12.32 -10.84 3.91
C ALA A 24 -13.21 -11.33 2.76
N THR A 25 -14.40 -10.74 2.61
CA THR A 25 -15.33 -11.09 1.51
C THR A 25 -14.75 -10.77 0.13
N ARG A 26 -14.02 -9.67 -0.02
CA ARG A 26 -13.37 -9.30 -1.28
C ARG A 26 -12.20 -10.19 -1.61
N VAL A 27 -11.40 -10.55 -0.61
CA VAL A 27 -10.29 -11.51 -0.77
C VAL A 27 -10.82 -12.89 -1.20
N ALA A 28 -11.95 -13.35 -0.64
CA ALA A 28 -12.57 -14.60 -1.06
C ALA A 28 -12.96 -14.57 -2.56
N ARG A 29 -13.60 -13.48 -3.01
CA ARG A 29 -13.95 -13.30 -4.42
C ARG A 29 -12.73 -13.15 -5.32
N LEU A 30 -11.70 -12.44 -4.88
CA LEU A 30 -10.46 -12.25 -5.63
C LEU A 30 -9.74 -13.58 -5.89
N ARG A 31 -9.85 -14.54 -4.96
CA ARG A 31 -9.25 -15.88 -5.07
C ARG A 31 -10.07 -16.86 -5.90
N ASP A 32 -11.29 -16.52 -6.26
CA ASP A 32 -12.15 -17.38 -7.08
C ASP A 32 -11.59 -17.47 -8.51
N ALA A 33 -11.38 -18.68 -8.99
CA ALA A 33 -10.89 -18.96 -10.34
C ALA A 33 -11.83 -18.43 -11.44
N ALA A 34 -13.12 -18.24 -11.14
CA ALA A 34 -14.10 -17.67 -12.06
C ALA A 34 -14.04 -16.13 -12.15
N THR A 35 -13.22 -15.48 -11.32
CA THR A 35 -13.12 -14.02 -11.33
C THR A 35 -12.45 -13.52 -12.60
N SER A 36 -13.19 -12.73 -13.39
CA SER A 36 -12.66 -12.13 -14.62
C SER A 36 -11.55 -11.12 -14.31
N GLY A 37 -10.66 -10.87 -15.29
CA GLY A 37 -9.57 -9.91 -15.12
C GLY A 37 -10.03 -8.48 -14.79
N GLU A 38 -11.21 -8.07 -15.26
CA GLU A 38 -11.81 -6.79 -14.91
C GLU A 38 -12.29 -6.77 -13.45
N ALA A 39 -13.03 -7.82 -13.04
CA ALA A 39 -13.48 -7.97 -11.66
C ALA A 39 -12.29 -8.06 -10.69
N PHE A 40 -11.22 -8.76 -11.08
CA PHE A 40 -9.98 -8.86 -10.30
C PHE A 40 -9.38 -7.46 -10.05
N ARG A 41 -9.19 -6.65 -11.10
CA ARG A 41 -8.64 -5.28 -10.95
C ARG A 41 -9.50 -4.43 -10.03
N ARG A 42 -10.83 -4.47 -10.19
CA ARG A 42 -11.76 -3.75 -9.32
C ARG A 42 -11.66 -4.20 -7.86
N LEU A 43 -11.57 -5.50 -7.61
CA LEU A 43 -11.40 -6.03 -6.26
C LEU A 43 -10.06 -5.62 -5.63
N VAL A 44 -8.98 -5.58 -6.41
CA VAL A 44 -7.69 -5.05 -5.95
C VAL A 44 -7.82 -3.58 -5.53
N ASP A 45 -8.49 -2.74 -6.33
CA ASP A 45 -8.72 -1.33 -6.00
C ASP A 45 -9.54 -1.17 -4.72
N GLU A 46 -10.62 -1.95 -4.58
CA GLU A 46 -11.49 -1.92 -3.39
C GLU A 46 -10.71 -2.34 -2.12
N ILE A 47 -9.97 -3.45 -2.18
CA ILE A 47 -9.13 -3.93 -1.07
C ILE A 47 -8.06 -2.89 -0.73
N THR A 48 -7.40 -2.34 -1.75
CA THR A 48 -6.36 -1.31 -1.56
C THR A 48 -6.94 -0.07 -0.87
N THR A 49 -8.16 0.33 -1.21
CA THR A 49 -8.83 1.47 -0.56
C THR A 49 -9.01 1.24 0.94
N PHE A 50 -9.50 0.06 1.34
CA PHE A 50 -9.69 -0.25 2.76
C PHE A 50 -8.37 -0.38 3.51
N LEU A 51 -7.39 -1.08 2.92
CA LEU A 51 -6.07 -1.23 3.54
C LEU A 51 -5.35 0.11 3.68
N ALA A 52 -5.44 0.99 2.69
CA ALA A 52 -4.88 2.34 2.77
C ALA A 52 -5.55 3.16 3.88
N TYR A 53 -6.88 3.10 3.98
CA TYR A 53 -7.60 3.79 5.05
C TYR A 53 -7.15 3.33 6.44
N GLU A 54 -7.03 2.01 6.66
CA GLU A 54 -6.53 1.45 7.92
C GLU A 54 -5.07 1.85 8.18
N ALA A 55 -4.20 1.73 7.17
CA ALA A 55 -2.77 2.03 7.31
C ALA A 55 -2.50 3.50 7.65
N PHE A 56 -3.31 4.41 7.13
CA PHE A 56 -3.16 5.85 7.36
C PHE A 56 -3.94 6.37 8.57
N GLY A 57 -4.64 5.51 9.31
CA GLY A 57 -5.40 5.91 10.49
C GLY A 57 -4.57 6.54 11.63
N GLY A 58 -3.25 6.30 11.63
CA GLY A 58 -2.30 6.88 12.60
C GLY A 58 -1.62 8.18 12.16
N LEU A 59 -1.98 8.75 10.99
CA LEU A 59 -1.37 10.00 10.54
C LEU A 59 -1.76 11.18 11.41
N SER A 60 -0.77 12.02 11.73
CA SER A 60 -0.98 13.24 12.51
C SER A 60 -1.57 14.36 11.66
N VAL A 61 -2.47 15.13 12.26
CA VAL A 61 -3.08 16.31 11.64
C VAL A 61 -2.78 17.58 12.42
N THR A 62 -2.66 18.70 11.69
CA THR A 62 -2.49 20.04 12.24
C THR A 62 -3.74 20.86 11.96
N SER A 63 -4.15 21.68 12.93
CA SER A 63 -5.25 22.63 12.77
C SER A 63 -4.83 23.78 11.85
N VAL A 64 -5.67 24.11 10.87
CA VAL A 64 -5.43 25.21 9.93
C VAL A 64 -6.69 26.07 9.80
N PRO A 65 -6.56 27.40 9.63
CA PRO A 65 -7.72 28.26 9.42
C PRO A 65 -8.35 27.98 8.05
N VAL A 66 -9.67 27.86 8.02
CA VAL A 66 -10.46 27.63 6.81
C VAL A 66 -11.58 28.66 6.73
N THR A 67 -11.75 29.29 5.58
CA THR A 67 -12.89 30.18 5.30
C THR A 67 -13.99 29.39 4.62
N THR A 68 -15.11 29.20 5.31
CA THR A 68 -16.30 28.56 4.74
C THR A 68 -17.26 29.63 4.21
N PRO A 69 -18.26 29.28 3.39
CA PRO A 69 -19.28 30.21 2.95
C PRO A 69 -20.09 30.87 4.07
N VAL A 70 -20.12 30.27 5.26
CA VAL A 70 -20.90 30.74 6.40
C VAL A 70 -20.06 31.58 7.37
N ALA A 71 -18.87 31.08 7.74
CA ALA A 71 -17.98 31.76 8.69
C ALA A 71 -16.57 31.17 8.65
N PRO A 72 -15.54 31.90 9.09
CA PRO A 72 -14.22 31.35 9.34
C PRO A 72 -14.28 30.25 10.42
N THR A 73 -13.53 29.17 10.22
CA THR A 73 -13.47 28.03 11.14
C THR A 73 -12.07 27.39 11.14
N GLN A 74 -11.88 26.37 11.97
CA GLN A 74 -10.66 25.57 11.97
C GLN A 74 -10.92 24.26 11.23
N GLY A 75 -10.03 23.93 10.29
CA GLY A 75 -9.98 22.65 9.58
C GLY A 75 -8.82 21.78 10.05
N ALA A 76 -8.67 20.61 9.44
CA ALA A 76 -7.55 19.70 9.68
C ALA A 76 -6.77 19.48 8.38
N GLN A 77 -5.45 19.47 8.49
CA GLN A 77 -4.52 19.14 7.39
C GLN A 77 -3.50 18.13 7.89
N LEU A 78 -3.08 17.19 7.02
CA LEU A 78 -1.99 16.28 7.37
C LEU A 78 -0.73 17.08 7.73
N THR A 79 -0.11 16.74 8.85
CA THR A 79 1.12 17.37 9.31
C THR A 79 2.28 17.12 8.37
N GLU A 80 2.33 15.88 7.80
CA GLU A 80 3.35 15.46 6.87
C GLU A 80 2.71 14.86 5.62
N VAL A 81 3.35 15.07 4.47
CA VAL A 81 2.94 14.48 3.20
C VAL A 81 3.54 13.07 3.10
N PRO A 82 2.72 12.00 3.11
CA PRO A 82 3.22 10.64 3.05
C PRO A 82 3.87 10.32 1.71
N VAL A 83 4.80 9.36 1.73
CA VAL A 83 5.45 8.83 0.53
C VAL A 83 4.87 7.47 0.21
N VAL A 84 4.33 7.32 -1.00
CA VAL A 84 3.83 6.04 -1.53
C VAL A 84 4.95 5.38 -2.33
N VAL A 85 5.35 4.17 -1.94
CA VAL A 85 6.47 3.45 -2.55
C VAL A 85 6.00 2.11 -3.11
N PRO A 86 5.45 2.07 -4.34
CA PRO A 86 5.08 0.81 -4.97
C PRO A 86 6.32 0.02 -5.41
N ILE A 87 6.31 -1.29 -5.13
CA ILE A 87 7.29 -2.22 -5.68
C ILE A 87 6.89 -2.56 -7.11
N LEU A 88 7.74 -2.21 -8.05
CA LEU A 88 7.49 -2.43 -9.47
C LEU A 88 7.59 -3.93 -9.80
N ARG A 89 6.74 -4.44 -10.67
CA ARG A 89 5.67 -3.75 -11.40
C ARG A 89 4.29 -3.94 -10.73
N ALA A 90 4.14 -4.99 -9.88
CA ALA A 90 2.84 -5.39 -9.30
C ALA A 90 2.19 -4.28 -8.43
N GLY A 91 3.01 -3.58 -7.62
CA GLY A 91 2.52 -2.51 -6.75
C GLY A 91 2.01 -1.26 -7.47
N LEU A 92 2.34 -1.10 -8.76
CA LEU A 92 1.95 0.10 -9.51
C LEU A 92 0.42 0.20 -9.67
N GLY A 93 -0.27 -0.94 -9.84
CA GLY A 93 -1.73 -0.97 -9.93
C GLY A 93 -2.43 -0.46 -8.67
N MET A 94 -1.82 -0.62 -7.50
CA MET A 94 -2.35 -0.15 -6.22
C MET A 94 -2.02 1.32 -5.94
N ALA A 95 -0.91 1.84 -6.47
CA ALA A 95 -0.38 3.16 -6.13
C ALA A 95 -1.36 4.30 -6.40
N ALA A 96 -2.05 4.28 -7.54
CA ALA A 96 -3.04 5.29 -7.90
C ALA A 96 -4.22 5.31 -6.93
N THR A 97 -4.66 4.14 -6.45
CA THR A 97 -5.74 4.02 -5.47
C THR A 97 -5.29 4.55 -4.10
N VAL A 98 -4.08 4.21 -3.65
CA VAL A 98 -3.50 4.75 -2.41
C VAL A 98 -3.43 6.27 -2.47
N GLN A 99 -2.93 6.85 -3.58
CA GLN A 99 -2.85 8.30 -3.76
C GLN A 99 -4.23 8.98 -3.74
N ARG A 100 -5.27 8.36 -4.28
CA ARG A 100 -6.65 8.89 -4.18
C ARG A 100 -7.18 8.91 -2.75
N VAL A 101 -6.86 7.88 -1.95
CA VAL A 101 -7.29 7.81 -0.54
C VAL A 101 -6.60 8.87 0.31
N VAL A 102 -5.28 9.01 0.13
CA VAL A 102 -4.46 9.93 0.94
C VAL A 102 -4.58 11.39 0.46
N GLY A 103 -4.91 11.60 -0.81
CA GLY A 103 -4.88 12.94 -1.42
C GLY A 103 -3.46 13.37 -1.75
N ALA A 104 -2.92 14.36 -1.02
CA ALA A 104 -1.55 14.81 -1.26
C ALA A 104 -0.53 13.76 -0.82
N SER A 105 0.28 13.25 -1.75
CA SER A 105 1.33 12.27 -1.48
C SER A 105 2.48 12.40 -2.48
N ARG A 106 3.67 11.95 -2.09
CA ARG A 106 4.82 11.78 -2.99
C ARG A 106 4.86 10.35 -3.48
N LEU A 107 5.32 10.13 -4.72
CA LEU A 107 5.50 8.80 -5.30
C LEU A 107 6.99 8.53 -5.49
N CYS A 108 7.46 7.40 -4.95
CA CYS A 108 8.81 6.90 -5.17
C CYS A 108 8.73 5.46 -5.68
N LEU A 109 9.32 5.16 -6.83
CA LEU A 109 9.23 3.83 -7.44
C LEU A 109 10.39 2.96 -6.98
N LEU A 110 10.10 1.76 -6.47
CA LEU A 110 11.11 0.77 -6.07
C LEU A 110 11.10 -0.41 -7.06
N GLY A 111 12.21 -0.57 -7.79
CA GLY A 111 12.44 -1.73 -8.65
C GLY A 111 13.09 -2.88 -7.88
N LEU A 112 12.44 -4.05 -7.87
CA LEU A 112 13.04 -5.29 -7.39
C LEU A 112 13.21 -6.27 -8.55
N ARG A 113 14.41 -6.85 -8.66
CA ARG A 113 14.71 -7.91 -9.62
C ARG A 113 14.98 -9.21 -8.87
N ARG A 114 14.27 -10.27 -9.26
CA ARG A 114 14.57 -11.61 -8.76
C ARG A 114 15.79 -12.15 -9.52
N ASN A 115 16.87 -12.45 -8.79
CA ASN A 115 18.00 -13.19 -9.36
C ASN A 115 17.63 -14.67 -9.38
N CYS A 116 17.52 -15.26 -10.59
CA CYS A 116 17.19 -16.66 -10.80
C CYS A 116 18.38 -17.61 -10.54
N LEU A 117 19.25 -17.35 -9.57
CA LEU A 117 20.38 -18.22 -9.23
C LEU A 117 19.98 -19.44 -8.36
N LEU A 118 18.68 -19.61 -8.08
CA LEU A 118 18.20 -20.75 -7.27
C LEU A 118 17.67 -21.94 -8.10
N TYR A 119 17.84 -21.94 -9.42
CA TYR A 119 17.39 -23.03 -10.30
C TYR A 119 18.54 -23.71 -11.08
N THR A 120 19.74 -23.79 -10.51
CA THR A 120 20.85 -24.48 -11.17
C THR A 120 21.46 -25.53 -10.25
N SER A 121 20.68 -26.53 -9.81
CA SER A 121 21.34 -27.69 -9.19
C SER A 121 20.75 -29.06 -9.51
N ASP A 122 19.60 -29.18 -10.19
CA ASP A 122 18.97 -30.49 -10.33
C ASP A 122 18.69 -30.94 -11.77
N ALA A 123 19.42 -30.43 -12.77
CA ALA A 123 19.24 -30.84 -14.17
C ALA A 123 20.52 -31.35 -14.84
N ALA A 124 21.48 -31.89 -14.07
CA ALA A 124 22.73 -32.39 -14.62
C ALA A 124 23.15 -33.78 -14.09
N ASP A 125 22.20 -34.60 -13.62
CA ASP A 125 22.44 -35.98 -13.28
C ASP A 125 21.28 -36.86 -13.81
N GLU A 126 21.25 -37.07 -15.15
CA GLU A 126 20.76 -38.28 -15.84
C GLU A 126 21.42 -38.37 -17.21
#